data_604707eb58f5f64c179b187aa3351b2c
#
_entry.id   604707eb58f5f64c179b187aa3351b2c
#
_cell.length_a   1.000
_cell.length_b   1.000
_cell.length_c   1.000
_cell.angle_alpha   90.00
_cell.angle_beta   90.00
_cell.angle_gamma   90.00
#
_symmetry.space_group_name_H-M   'P 1'
#
loop_
_entity.id
_entity.type
_entity.pdbx_description
1 polymer ?
#
loop_
_entity_poly.entity_id
_entity_poly.type
_entity_poly.pdbx_seq_one_letter_code
_entity_poly.pdbx_strand_id
1 'polypeptide(L)'
;YLHILAGLLKPKTGEIEIDKTDIVSLSEKATDKFRGKHIGVVFQKSHFIGALTVLENLEMASWLATGKKHTKRAKKLLEQLGIENQASKLPSQLSIGQQQRVSIARALMNEPKVLLADEPTSSLDDKNAEKVIELLTSLSKEYKAALLIVTHDNRIKEKFINKITLV
;
A
#
# COMPACT_ATOMS: atom_id res chain seq x y z
N TYR A 1 -12.55 -7.10 -6.24
CA TYR A 1 -12.62 -5.67 -6.64
C TYR A 1 -11.26 -4.98 -6.48
N LEU A 2 -10.58 -5.09 -5.33
CA LEU A 2 -9.31 -4.40 -5.10
C LEU A 2 -8.24 -4.72 -6.15
N HIS A 3 -8.10 -5.99 -6.56
CA HIS A 3 -7.17 -6.39 -7.62
C HIS A 3 -7.48 -5.75 -8.98
N ILE A 4 -8.75 -5.50 -9.27
CA ILE A 4 -9.17 -4.78 -10.49
C ILE A 4 -8.78 -3.30 -10.38
N LEU A 5 -9.08 -2.65 -9.26
CA LEU A 5 -8.68 -1.26 -8.99
C LEU A 5 -7.16 -1.08 -8.97
N ALA A 6 -6.43 -2.09 -8.52
CA ALA A 6 -4.97 -2.11 -8.56
C ALA A 6 -4.38 -2.35 -9.97
N GLY A 7 -5.22 -2.62 -10.99
CA GLY A 7 -4.75 -2.98 -12.32
C GLY A 7 -4.01 -4.34 -12.38
N LEU A 8 -4.29 -5.22 -11.43
CA LEU A 8 -3.76 -6.59 -11.40
C LEU A 8 -4.65 -7.55 -12.19
N LEU A 9 -5.93 -7.23 -12.31
CA LEU A 9 -6.90 -7.97 -13.10
C LEU A 9 -7.67 -6.98 -13.98
N LYS A 10 -7.99 -7.39 -15.21
CA LYS A 10 -8.84 -6.60 -16.08
C LYS A 10 -10.32 -6.83 -15.75
N PRO A 11 -11.17 -5.79 -15.68
CA PRO A 11 -12.61 -5.95 -15.56
C PRO A 11 -13.17 -6.52 -16.88
N LYS A 12 -14.34 -7.18 -16.81
CA LYS A 12 -15.06 -7.61 -18.01
C LYS A 12 -15.64 -6.44 -18.78
N THR A 13 -16.09 -5.42 -18.07
CA THR A 13 -16.70 -4.19 -18.61
C THR A 13 -16.43 -3.04 -17.64
N GLY A 14 -16.54 -1.81 -18.13
CA GLY A 14 -16.36 -0.60 -17.34
C GLY A 14 -14.98 0.03 -17.53
N GLU A 15 -14.80 1.18 -16.92
CA GLU A 15 -13.58 1.98 -16.94
C GLU A 15 -13.09 2.30 -15.53
N ILE A 16 -11.81 2.53 -15.38
CA ILE A 16 -11.19 2.92 -14.09
C ILE A 16 -10.27 4.10 -14.37
N GLU A 17 -10.72 5.28 -13.97
CA GLU A 17 -9.93 6.49 -14.11
C GLU A 17 -9.14 6.80 -12.83
N ILE A 18 -7.83 6.91 -12.95
CA ILE A 18 -6.92 7.37 -11.88
C ILE A 18 -6.07 8.50 -12.45
N ASP A 19 -6.09 9.66 -11.82
CA ASP A 19 -5.31 10.84 -12.24
C ASP A 19 -5.51 11.15 -13.74
N LYS A 20 -6.76 11.17 -14.19
CA LYS A 20 -7.20 11.40 -15.58
C LYS A 20 -6.73 10.35 -16.59
N THR A 21 -6.34 9.18 -16.13
CA THR A 21 -5.92 8.07 -16.99
C THR A 21 -6.85 6.89 -16.78
N ASP A 22 -7.51 6.43 -17.86
CA ASP A 22 -8.24 5.16 -17.82
C ASP A 22 -7.24 4.00 -17.93
N ILE A 23 -7.04 3.29 -16.81
CA ILE A 23 -6.08 2.20 -16.72
C ILE A 23 -6.54 0.92 -17.43
N VAL A 24 -7.83 0.80 -17.74
CA VAL A 24 -8.38 -0.38 -18.45
C VAL A 24 -8.00 -0.36 -19.93
N SER A 25 -7.90 0.83 -20.52
CA SER A 25 -7.50 1.04 -21.91
C SER A 25 -6.00 0.84 -22.17
N LEU A 26 -5.19 0.80 -21.12
CA LEU A 26 -3.74 0.66 -21.22
C LEU A 26 -3.33 -0.78 -21.65
N SER A 27 -2.20 -0.89 -22.37
CA SER A 27 -1.54 -2.17 -22.55
C SER A 27 -1.02 -2.70 -21.19
N GLU A 28 -0.84 -4.00 -21.05
CA GLU A 28 -0.38 -4.65 -19.83
C GLU A 28 0.91 -4.01 -19.29
N LYS A 29 1.91 -3.82 -20.15
CA LYS A 29 3.18 -3.15 -19.80
C LYS A 29 2.98 -1.69 -19.34
N ALA A 30 2.04 -0.97 -19.95
CA ALA A 30 1.72 0.41 -19.57
C ALA A 30 0.98 0.43 -18.21
N THR A 31 0.06 -0.51 -17.98
CA THR A 31 -0.64 -0.69 -16.70
C THR A 31 0.33 -1.00 -15.57
N ASP A 32 1.30 -1.90 -15.79
CA ASP A 32 2.34 -2.23 -14.79
C ASP A 32 3.17 -1.01 -14.42
N LYS A 33 3.58 -0.23 -15.41
CA LYS A 33 4.34 1.00 -15.19
C LYS A 33 3.50 2.07 -14.48
N PHE A 34 2.24 2.21 -14.85
CA PHE A 34 1.30 3.13 -14.21
C PHE A 34 1.07 2.73 -12.75
N ARG A 35 0.76 1.44 -12.50
CA ARG A 35 0.58 0.90 -11.15
C ARG A 35 1.78 1.18 -10.27
N GLY A 36 2.99 0.86 -10.73
CA GLY A 36 4.22 1.07 -9.96
C GLY A 36 4.42 2.52 -9.52
N LYS A 37 3.90 3.50 -10.27
CA LYS A 37 4.04 4.93 -9.97
C LYS A 37 2.88 5.54 -9.20
N HIS A 38 1.65 5.11 -9.50
CA HIS A 38 0.45 5.83 -9.07
C HIS A 38 -0.40 5.07 -8.07
N ILE A 39 -0.17 3.78 -7.88
CA ILE A 39 -0.98 2.94 -6.99
C ILE A 39 -0.11 2.30 -5.93
N GLY A 40 -0.37 2.62 -4.67
CA GLY A 40 0.20 1.90 -3.52
C GLY A 40 -0.78 0.83 -3.06
N VAL A 41 -0.29 -0.38 -2.78
CA VAL A 41 -1.15 -1.47 -2.30
C VAL A 41 -0.59 -2.03 -0.99
N VAL A 42 -1.43 -2.05 0.02
CA VAL A 42 -1.20 -2.74 1.30
C VAL A 42 -2.06 -3.99 1.31
N PHE A 43 -1.46 -5.14 1.13
CA PHE A 43 -2.15 -6.43 1.13
C PHE A 43 -2.32 -6.99 2.55
N GLN A 44 -3.33 -7.82 2.75
CA GLN A 44 -3.53 -8.59 3.98
C GLN A 44 -2.29 -9.41 4.36
N LYS A 45 -1.68 -10.09 3.37
CA LYS A 45 -0.34 -10.71 3.50
C LYS A 45 0.68 -9.81 2.84
N SER A 46 1.74 -9.47 3.55
CA SER A 46 2.68 -8.40 3.12
C SER A 46 3.50 -8.73 1.86
N HIS A 47 3.60 -9.99 1.42
CA HIS A 47 4.31 -10.43 0.22
C HIS A 47 5.71 -9.77 0.07
N PHE A 48 6.52 -9.84 1.13
CA PHE A 48 7.90 -9.38 1.06
C PHE A 48 8.79 -10.36 0.30
N ILE A 49 9.85 -9.82 -0.32
CA ILE A 49 10.94 -10.64 -0.81
C ILE A 49 11.77 -11.04 0.41
N GLY A 50 11.63 -12.30 0.84
CA GLY A 50 12.18 -12.78 2.11
C GLY A 50 13.71 -12.74 2.21
N ALA A 51 14.40 -12.79 1.07
CA ALA A 51 15.87 -12.69 0.98
C ALA A 51 16.41 -11.26 1.06
N LEU A 52 15.53 -10.24 0.97
CA LEU A 52 15.88 -8.83 1.04
C LEU A 52 15.57 -8.28 2.43
N THR A 53 16.42 -7.38 2.91
CA THR A 53 16.17 -6.60 4.12
C THR A 53 14.92 -5.69 3.96
N VAL A 54 14.45 -5.13 5.05
CA VAL A 54 13.38 -4.14 5.04
C VAL A 54 13.70 -2.98 4.11
N LEU A 55 14.89 -2.40 4.22
CA LEU A 55 15.33 -1.29 3.36
C LEU A 55 15.35 -1.69 1.89
N GLU A 56 15.89 -2.85 1.58
CA GLU A 56 15.97 -3.35 0.20
C GLU A 56 14.59 -3.66 -0.39
N ASN A 57 13.62 -4.13 0.41
CA ASN A 57 12.23 -4.30 -0.04
C ASN A 57 11.59 -2.97 -0.46
N LEU A 58 11.88 -1.87 0.26
CA LEU A 58 11.41 -0.54 -0.11
C LEU A 58 12.13 -0.01 -1.36
N GLU A 59 13.45 -0.17 -1.41
CA GLU A 59 14.27 0.23 -2.58
C GLU A 59 13.85 -0.50 -3.85
N MET A 60 13.52 -1.79 -3.73
CA MET A 60 13.03 -2.59 -4.85
C MET A 60 11.73 -2.04 -5.43
N ALA A 61 10.79 -1.58 -4.57
CA ALA A 61 9.55 -0.97 -5.04
C ALA A 61 9.81 0.31 -5.88
N SER A 62 10.78 1.14 -5.47
CA SER A 62 11.15 2.33 -6.24
C SER A 62 11.92 1.97 -7.52
N TRP A 63 12.79 0.99 -7.45
CA TRP A 63 13.57 0.56 -8.61
C TRP A 63 12.69 -0.03 -9.71
N LEU A 64 11.74 -0.88 -9.36
CA LEU A 64 10.77 -1.45 -10.32
C LEU A 64 9.93 -0.38 -11.01
N ALA A 65 9.54 0.68 -10.30
CA ALA A 65 8.70 1.74 -10.85
C ALA A 65 9.47 2.78 -11.67
N THR A 66 10.72 3.08 -11.29
CA THR A 66 11.46 4.25 -11.79
C THR A 66 12.83 3.91 -12.39
N GLY A 67 13.32 2.68 -12.21
CA GLY A 67 14.69 2.27 -12.52
C GLY A 67 15.76 2.80 -11.55
N LYS A 68 15.34 3.47 -10.46
CA LYS A 68 16.27 4.06 -9.47
C LYS A 68 15.89 3.65 -8.05
N LYS A 69 16.92 3.42 -7.23
CA LYS A 69 16.76 3.21 -5.79
C LYS A 69 16.65 4.57 -5.08
N HIS A 70 15.59 4.77 -4.32
CA HIS A 70 15.36 6.00 -3.57
C HIS A 70 15.63 5.79 -2.07
N THR A 71 16.87 5.45 -1.72
CA THR A 71 17.29 5.11 -0.34
C THR A 71 16.96 6.17 0.70
N LYS A 72 17.17 7.45 0.39
CA LYS A 72 16.85 8.57 1.32
C LYS A 72 15.35 8.58 1.67
N ARG A 73 14.50 8.35 0.66
CA ARG A 73 13.05 8.29 0.87
C ARG A 73 12.65 7.06 1.67
N ALA A 74 13.23 5.89 1.36
CA ALA A 74 12.97 4.67 2.12
C ALA A 74 13.28 4.87 3.61
N LYS A 75 14.45 5.44 3.95
CA LYS A 75 14.84 5.75 5.32
C LYS A 75 13.87 6.72 6.00
N LYS A 76 13.47 7.80 5.31
CA LYS A 76 12.49 8.76 5.82
C LYS A 76 11.14 8.10 6.13
N LEU A 77 10.65 7.21 5.26
CA LEU A 77 9.41 6.49 5.51
C LEU A 77 9.51 5.54 6.70
N LEU A 78 10.64 4.85 6.86
CA LEU A 78 10.87 3.98 8.02
C LEU A 78 10.89 4.80 9.33
N GLU A 79 11.52 5.98 9.33
CA GLU A 79 11.52 6.92 10.45
C GLU A 79 10.10 7.42 10.77
N GLN A 80 9.33 7.89 9.79
CA GLN A 80 7.94 8.33 9.97
C GLN A 80 7.05 7.23 10.56
N LEU A 81 7.37 5.98 10.27
CA LEU A 81 6.64 4.81 10.76
C LEU A 81 7.19 4.26 12.09
N GLY A 82 8.25 4.85 12.63
CA GLY A 82 8.89 4.44 13.88
C GLY A 82 9.50 3.03 13.83
N ILE A 83 10.06 2.67 12.68
CA ILE A 83 10.68 1.37 12.43
C ILE A 83 12.05 1.48 11.73
N GLU A 84 12.71 2.61 11.84
CA GLU A 84 14.03 2.87 11.26
C GLU A 84 15.09 1.85 11.73
N ASN A 85 15.00 1.43 12.99
CA ASN A 85 15.87 0.42 13.60
C ASN A 85 15.69 -0.99 13.01
N GLN A 86 14.68 -1.20 12.15
CA GLN A 86 14.43 -2.47 11.49
C GLN A 86 14.97 -2.51 10.07
N ALA A 87 15.57 -1.44 9.56
CA ALA A 87 15.99 -1.27 8.16
C ALA A 87 16.88 -2.41 7.63
N SER A 88 17.79 -2.92 8.45
CA SER A 88 18.75 -4.00 8.09
C SER A 88 18.23 -5.41 8.36
N LYS A 89 17.05 -5.57 8.98
CA LYS A 89 16.49 -6.88 9.30
C LYS A 89 15.79 -7.49 8.09
N LEU A 90 15.71 -8.82 8.08
CA LEU A 90 14.87 -9.57 7.16
C LEU A 90 13.39 -9.51 7.62
N PRO A 91 12.42 -9.60 6.71
CA PRO A 91 11.00 -9.59 7.06
C PRO A 91 10.59 -10.65 8.08
N SER A 92 11.23 -11.82 8.07
CA SER A 92 10.98 -12.92 9.03
C SER A 92 11.38 -12.59 10.47
N GLN A 93 12.19 -11.57 10.69
CA GLN A 93 12.64 -11.11 12.01
C GLN A 93 11.72 -10.04 12.63
N LEU A 94 10.66 -9.64 11.91
CA LEU A 94 9.75 -8.60 12.32
C LEU A 94 8.50 -9.17 12.99
N SER A 95 7.95 -8.45 13.98
CA SER A 95 6.61 -8.70 14.47
C SER A 95 5.56 -8.37 13.39
N ILE A 96 4.34 -8.92 13.52
CA ILE A 96 3.23 -8.67 12.58
C ILE A 96 2.97 -7.17 12.42
N GLY A 97 2.96 -6.41 13.53
CA GLY A 97 2.74 -4.96 13.48
C GLY A 97 3.89 -4.21 12.79
N GLN A 98 5.14 -4.67 12.92
CA GLN A 98 6.28 -4.12 12.18
C GLN A 98 6.19 -4.44 10.69
N GLN A 99 5.83 -5.67 10.34
CA GLN A 99 5.59 -6.07 8.94
C GLN A 99 4.50 -5.21 8.30
N GLN A 100 3.42 -4.93 9.03
CA GLN A 100 2.35 -4.06 8.56
C GLN A 100 2.86 -2.65 8.26
N ARG A 101 3.66 -2.06 9.15
CA ARG A 101 4.27 -0.74 8.94
C ARG A 101 5.23 -0.74 7.73
N VAL A 102 6.04 -1.77 7.56
CA VAL A 102 6.90 -1.92 6.37
C VAL A 102 6.07 -2.04 5.09
N SER A 103 4.94 -2.76 5.12
CA SER A 103 4.02 -2.87 3.97
C SER A 103 3.44 -1.50 3.59
N ILE A 104 3.06 -0.69 4.56
CA ILE A 104 2.60 0.69 4.36
C ILE A 104 3.73 1.56 3.78
N ALA A 105 4.94 1.48 4.34
CA ALA A 105 6.11 2.20 3.82
C ALA A 105 6.36 1.86 2.35
N ARG A 106 6.34 0.58 2.01
CA ARG A 106 6.54 0.10 0.64
C ARG A 106 5.46 0.64 -0.32
N ALA A 107 4.21 0.66 0.11
CA ALA A 107 3.11 1.18 -0.69
C ALA A 107 3.25 2.70 -0.97
N LEU A 108 3.88 3.44 -0.06
CA LEU A 108 4.09 4.90 -0.17
C LEU A 108 5.40 5.30 -0.87
N MET A 109 6.25 4.32 -1.22
CA MET A 109 7.59 4.62 -1.79
C MET A 109 7.56 5.54 -3.01
N ASN A 110 6.58 5.39 -3.88
CA ASN A 110 6.49 6.11 -5.16
C ASN A 110 5.47 7.26 -5.14
N GLU A 111 5.07 7.75 -3.97
CA GLU A 111 4.08 8.85 -3.80
C GLU A 111 2.79 8.59 -4.59
N PRO A 112 2.10 7.50 -4.29
CA PRO A 112 0.96 7.08 -5.09
C PRO A 112 -0.17 8.10 -5.04
N LYS A 113 -0.99 8.13 -6.09
CA LYS A 113 -2.24 8.90 -6.13
C LYS A 113 -3.38 8.18 -5.43
N VAL A 114 -3.30 6.86 -5.38
CA VAL A 114 -4.29 5.99 -4.73
C VAL A 114 -3.56 5.01 -3.82
N LEU A 115 -3.99 4.90 -2.58
CA LEU A 115 -3.56 3.90 -1.61
C LEU A 115 -4.69 2.92 -1.39
N LEU A 116 -4.49 1.68 -1.81
CA LEU A 116 -5.43 0.58 -1.64
C LEU A 116 -4.99 -0.28 -0.45
N ALA A 117 -5.89 -0.58 0.45
CA ALA A 117 -5.61 -1.45 1.59
C ALA A 117 -6.63 -2.61 1.64
N ASP A 118 -6.11 -3.83 1.58
CA ASP A 118 -6.87 -5.06 1.62
C ASP A 118 -6.79 -5.67 3.02
N GLU A 119 -7.90 -5.64 3.76
CA GLU A 119 -8.01 -6.16 5.12
C GLU A 119 -6.83 -5.76 6.03
N PRO A 120 -6.48 -4.46 6.12
CA PRO A 120 -5.22 -4.03 6.75
C PRO A 120 -5.14 -4.31 8.24
N THR A 121 -6.22 -4.75 8.87
CA THR A 121 -6.32 -4.98 10.32
C THR A 121 -6.70 -6.41 10.70
N SER A 122 -6.91 -7.29 9.74
CA SER A 122 -7.45 -8.65 9.97
C SER A 122 -6.63 -9.54 10.92
N SER A 123 -5.34 -9.25 11.09
CA SER A 123 -4.43 -10.02 11.97
C SER A 123 -4.02 -9.25 13.23
N LEU A 124 -4.74 -8.16 13.57
CA LEU A 124 -4.40 -7.25 14.66
C LEU A 124 -5.49 -7.23 15.73
N ASP A 125 -5.07 -7.05 16.98
CA ASP A 125 -5.98 -6.69 18.07
C ASP A 125 -6.55 -5.27 17.89
N ASP A 126 -7.60 -4.93 18.65
CA ASP A 126 -8.35 -3.69 18.50
C ASP A 126 -7.47 -2.43 18.57
N LYS A 127 -6.56 -2.40 19.54
CA LYS A 127 -5.67 -1.26 19.75
C LYS A 127 -4.66 -1.06 18.61
N ASN A 128 -4.14 -2.14 18.06
CA ASN A 128 -3.21 -2.09 16.94
C ASN A 128 -3.95 -1.84 15.62
N ALA A 129 -5.17 -2.37 15.45
CA ALA A 129 -6.03 -2.09 14.32
C ALA A 129 -6.33 -0.59 14.21
N GLU A 130 -6.72 0.05 15.32
CA GLU A 130 -6.99 1.47 15.38
C GLU A 130 -5.78 2.32 14.93
N LYS A 131 -4.59 2.02 15.49
CA LYS A 131 -3.35 2.71 15.12
C LYS A 131 -3.01 2.58 13.63
N VAL A 132 -3.25 1.42 13.03
CA VAL A 132 -3.01 1.20 11.59
C VAL A 132 -3.95 2.04 10.74
N ILE A 133 -5.22 2.14 11.09
CA ILE A 133 -6.19 2.97 10.38
C ILE A 133 -5.85 4.46 10.49
N GLU A 134 -5.51 4.93 11.69
CA GLU A 134 -5.06 6.31 11.90
C GLU A 134 -3.82 6.62 11.07
N LEU A 135 -2.86 5.69 11.03
CA LEU A 135 -1.63 5.80 10.26
C LEU A 135 -1.92 5.87 8.75
N LEU A 136 -2.74 4.96 8.22
CA LEU A 136 -3.14 4.98 6.80
C LEU A 136 -3.86 6.27 6.44
N THR A 137 -4.77 6.74 7.31
CA THR A 137 -5.54 7.97 7.09
C THR A 137 -4.64 9.21 7.13
N SER A 138 -3.72 9.32 8.10
CA SER A 138 -2.81 10.45 8.21
C SER A 138 -1.84 10.52 7.03
N LEU A 139 -1.24 9.38 6.67
CA LEU A 139 -0.29 9.31 5.56
C LEU A 139 -0.97 9.55 4.20
N SER A 140 -2.18 9.03 4.00
CA SER A 140 -2.91 9.30 2.75
C SER A 140 -3.19 10.80 2.57
N LYS A 141 -3.53 11.52 3.64
CA LYS A 141 -3.70 12.98 3.62
C LYS A 141 -2.38 13.70 3.35
N GLU A 142 -1.31 13.32 4.06
CA GLU A 142 0.03 13.92 3.90
C GLU A 142 0.52 13.79 2.45
N TYR A 143 0.38 12.60 1.86
CA TYR A 143 0.79 12.31 0.48
C TYR A 143 -0.25 12.69 -0.57
N LYS A 144 -1.40 13.26 -0.17
CA LYS A 144 -2.52 13.62 -1.06
C LYS A 144 -2.99 12.45 -1.92
N ALA A 145 -2.98 11.24 -1.35
CA ALA A 145 -3.45 10.02 -1.98
C ALA A 145 -4.90 9.74 -1.59
N ALA A 146 -5.74 9.31 -2.53
CA ALA A 146 -7.04 8.78 -2.21
C ALA A 146 -6.87 7.43 -1.48
N LEU A 147 -7.49 7.27 -0.31
CA LEU A 147 -7.44 6.03 0.46
C LEU A 147 -8.70 5.21 0.23
N LEU A 148 -8.54 3.96 -0.19
CA LEU A 148 -9.60 2.98 -0.30
C LEU A 148 -9.26 1.74 0.52
N ILE A 149 -10.13 1.39 1.45
CA ILE A 149 -9.96 0.22 2.32
C ILE A 149 -11.05 -0.79 1.99
N VAL A 150 -10.65 -2.01 1.68
CA VAL A 150 -11.56 -3.16 1.59
C VAL A 150 -11.49 -3.90 2.90
N THR A 151 -12.62 -4.06 3.58
CA THR A 151 -12.67 -4.75 4.87
C THR A 151 -14.07 -5.26 5.20
N HIS A 152 -14.14 -6.36 5.93
CA HIS A 152 -15.35 -6.84 6.59
C HIS A 152 -15.43 -6.40 8.07
N ASP A 153 -14.41 -5.74 8.60
CA ASP A 153 -14.33 -5.29 9.98
C ASP A 153 -15.26 -4.09 10.23
N ASN A 154 -16.30 -4.28 11.06
CA ASN A 154 -17.26 -3.24 11.39
C ASN A 154 -16.64 -2.06 12.14
N ARG A 155 -15.59 -2.28 12.94
CA ARG A 155 -14.87 -1.23 13.69
C ARG A 155 -14.28 -0.18 12.73
N ILE A 156 -13.83 -0.61 11.56
CA ILE A 156 -13.28 0.28 10.53
C ILE A 156 -14.41 0.99 9.79
N LYS A 157 -15.48 0.25 9.46
CA LYS A 157 -16.61 0.81 8.71
C LYS A 157 -17.21 2.03 9.40
N GLU A 158 -17.25 2.06 10.73
CA GLU A 158 -17.80 3.18 11.50
C GLU A 158 -16.95 4.45 11.43
N LYS A 159 -15.65 4.33 11.15
CA LYS A 159 -14.73 5.49 11.06
C LYS A 159 -14.79 6.24 9.72
N PHE A 160 -15.44 5.68 8.70
CA PHE A 160 -15.52 6.29 7.36
C PHE A 160 -16.95 6.66 7.00
N ILE A 161 -17.12 7.88 6.44
CA ILE A 161 -18.41 8.38 5.98
C ILE A 161 -18.77 7.74 4.63
N ASN A 162 -17.81 7.69 3.70
CA ASN A 162 -18.03 7.16 2.36
C ASN A 162 -17.85 5.63 2.37
N LYS A 163 -18.91 4.88 2.10
CA LYS A 163 -18.94 3.42 2.12
C LYS A 163 -19.64 2.89 0.88
N ILE A 164 -19.10 1.80 0.34
CA ILE A 164 -19.73 1.03 -0.74
C ILE A 164 -19.86 -0.39 -0.23
N THR A 165 -21.07 -0.92 -0.21
CA THR A 165 -21.32 -2.33 0.10
C THR A 165 -21.39 -3.10 -1.19
N LEU A 166 -20.54 -4.12 -1.30
CA LEU A 166 -20.54 -5.05 -2.43
C LEU A 166 -21.43 -6.22 -2.06
N VAL A 167 -22.41 -6.50 -2.89
CA VAL A 167 -23.37 -7.62 -2.75
C VAL A 167 -22.91 -8.77 -3.63
#